data_bf85f4755b5c3e330a1e65fbd220d844
#
_entry.id   bf85f4755b5c3e330a1e65fbd220d844
#
_cell.length_a   1.000
_cell.length_b   1.000
_cell.length_c   1.000
_cell.angle_alpha   90.00
_cell.angle_beta   90.00
_cell.angle_gamma   90.00
#
_symmetry.space_group_name_H-M   'P 1'
#
loop_
_entity.id
_entity.type
_entity.pdbx_description
1 polymer ?
#
loop_
_entity_poly.entity_id
_entity_poly.type
_entity_poly.pdbx_seq_one_letter_code
_entity_poly.pdbx_strand_id
1 'polypeptide(L)'
;MANPIRAFLDYVPSVDESCFVDETSVVIGEVSLAQDVSIWPYAVLRGDVNSISIGKRSNVQDGSVLHVSHKNAAKPDGSPLIIGNDVTIGHKVMLHGCRIGNRVLVGMGSIILDDTVVEDDVMIGAGSLVPPRKRLESGFLYIGSPVRQVRPLTDEEKAFLTYSSAHYVRLSGQHKISK
;
A
#
# COMPACT_ATOMS: atom_id res chain seq x y z
N MET A 1 23.87 -9.81 -4.68
CA MET A 1 22.76 -9.65 -3.72
C MET A 1 21.61 -10.56 -4.14
N ALA A 2 20.73 -10.98 -3.21
CA ALA A 2 19.56 -11.80 -3.57
C ALA A 2 18.58 -10.96 -4.39
N ASN A 3 17.87 -11.58 -5.36
CA ASN A 3 16.82 -10.89 -6.11
C ASN A 3 15.68 -10.48 -5.16
N PRO A 4 15.31 -9.20 -5.07
CA PRO A 4 14.19 -8.76 -4.23
C PRO A 4 12.84 -9.36 -4.66
N ILE A 5 12.70 -9.72 -5.94
CA ILE A 5 11.48 -10.29 -6.52
C ILE A 5 11.65 -11.81 -6.61
N ARG A 6 10.78 -12.54 -5.91
CA ARG A 6 10.89 -14.01 -5.76
C ARG A 6 9.54 -14.70 -5.98
N ALA A 7 9.58 -15.81 -6.68
CA ALA A 7 8.41 -16.70 -6.76
C ALA A 7 8.12 -17.36 -5.40
N PHE A 8 6.86 -17.71 -5.18
CA PHE A 8 6.43 -18.64 -4.13
C PHE A 8 5.53 -19.69 -4.79
N LEU A 9 5.98 -20.96 -4.76
CA LEU A 9 5.36 -22.03 -5.54
C LEU A 9 5.26 -21.60 -7.03
N ASP A 10 4.07 -21.70 -7.62
CA ASP A 10 3.82 -21.34 -9.02
C ASP A 10 3.50 -19.83 -9.21
N TYR A 11 3.44 -19.05 -8.13
CA TYR A 11 3.14 -17.62 -8.18
C TYR A 11 4.42 -16.81 -8.34
N VAL A 12 4.53 -16.11 -9.46
CA VAL A 12 5.64 -15.18 -9.76
C VAL A 12 5.09 -13.75 -9.74
N PRO A 13 5.73 -12.81 -9.01
CA PRO A 13 5.29 -11.43 -9.04
C PRO A 13 5.27 -10.84 -10.46
N SER A 14 4.15 -10.18 -10.81
CA SER A 14 4.00 -9.43 -12.07
C SER A 14 4.34 -7.97 -11.79
N VAL A 15 5.44 -7.49 -12.35
CA VAL A 15 5.96 -6.14 -12.10
C VAL A 15 6.11 -5.41 -13.43
N ASP A 16 5.42 -4.27 -13.58
CA ASP A 16 5.56 -3.42 -14.76
C ASP A 16 7.00 -2.89 -14.87
N GLU A 17 7.54 -2.79 -16.09
CA GLU A 17 8.92 -2.36 -16.35
C GLU A 17 9.25 -0.95 -15.84
N SER A 18 8.22 -0.09 -15.73
CA SER A 18 8.36 1.26 -15.17
C SER A 18 8.51 1.28 -13.65
N CYS A 19 8.25 0.18 -12.94
CA CYS A 19 8.35 0.12 -11.48
C CYS A 19 9.77 0.34 -10.96
N PHE A 20 9.85 0.92 -9.76
CA PHE A 20 11.06 0.92 -8.95
C PHE A 20 10.90 -0.07 -7.79
N VAL A 21 11.80 -1.04 -7.71
CA VAL A 21 11.88 -1.98 -6.57
C VAL A 21 13.29 -1.89 -6.00
N ASP A 22 13.40 -1.39 -4.76
CA ASP A 22 14.69 -1.29 -4.09
C ASP A 22 15.28 -2.68 -3.83
N GLU A 23 16.59 -2.83 -3.96
CA GLU A 23 17.31 -4.10 -3.82
C GLU A 23 17.23 -4.71 -2.41
N THR A 24 16.95 -3.88 -1.39
CA THR A 24 16.79 -4.31 0.00
C THR A 24 15.34 -4.66 0.34
N SER A 25 14.39 -4.39 -0.56
CA SER A 25 12.99 -4.75 -0.40
C SER A 25 12.76 -6.24 -0.70
N VAL A 26 11.55 -6.72 -0.40
CA VAL A 26 11.14 -8.11 -0.63
C VAL A 26 9.76 -8.15 -1.26
N VAL A 27 9.64 -8.74 -2.45
CA VAL A 27 8.37 -8.94 -3.15
C VAL A 27 8.22 -10.43 -3.50
N ILE A 28 7.27 -11.12 -2.87
CA ILE A 28 7.14 -12.59 -2.95
C ILE A 28 5.73 -13.01 -3.34
N GLY A 29 5.61 -13.98 -4.26
CA GLY A 29 4.39 -14.71 -4.55
C GLY A 29 3.41 -13.97 -5.44
N GLU A 30 2.11 -14.06 -5.16
CA GLU A 30 1.03 -13.49 -5.97
C GLU A 30 0.93 -11.97 -5.73
N VAL A 31 1.89 -11.21 -6.30
CA VAL A 31 1.96 -9.76 -6.21
C VAL A 31 1.92 -9.15 -7.61
N SER A 32 1.06 -8.15 -7.82
CA SER A 32 1.02 -7.37 -9.06
C SER A 32 1.29 -5.90 -8.78
N LEU A 33 2.28 -5.33 -9.47
CA LEU A 33 2.65 -3.92 -9.41
C LEU A 33 2.37 -3.28 -10.77
N ALA A 34 1.45 -2.33 -10.81
CA ALA A 34 1.11 -1.58 -12.02
C ALA A 34 2.15 -0.50 -12.34
N GLN A 35 1.95 0.20 -13.45
CA GLN A 35 2.84 1.25 -13.96
C GLN A 35 3.24 2.27 -12.89
N ASP A 36 4.53 2.63 -12.85
CA ASP A 36 5.12 3.66 -11.99
C ASP A 36 4.96 3.41 -10.47
N VAL A 37 4.72 2.17 -10.07
CA VAL A 37 4.77 1.80 -8.64
C VAL A 37 6.20 1.84 -8.14
N SER A 38 6.40 2.32 -6.89
CA SER A 38 7.71 2.31 -6.25
C SER A 38 7.68 1.63 -4.88
N ILE A 39 8.60 0.67 -4.70
CA ILE A 39 8.79 -0.10 -3.46
C ILE A 39 10.16 0.28 -2.89
N TRP A 40 10.15 0.84 -1.69
CA TRP A 40 11.29 1.51 -1.06
C TRP A 40 12.05 0.57 -0.10
N PRO A 41 13.22 0.99 0.39
CA PRO A 41 14.10 0.12 1.17
C PRO A 41 13.39 -0.63 2.31
N TYR A 42 13.71 -1.91 2.46
CA TYR A 42 13.20 -2.80 3.51
C TYR A 42 11.67 -3.00 3.54
N ALA A 43 10.94 -2.56 2.51
CA ALA A 43 9.53 -2.88 2.38
C ALA A 43 9.34 -4.36 2.04
N VAL A 44 8.33 -5.00 2.64
CA VAL A 44 8.00 -6.42 2.44
C VAL A 44 6.60 -6.57 1.91
N LEU A 45 6.46 -7.13 0.71
CA LEU A 45 5.19 -7.50 0.09
C LEU A 45 5.15 -9.03 -0.04
N ARG A 46 4.34 -9.70 0.77
CA ARG A 46 4.29 -11.15 0.81
C ARG A 46 2.90 -11.67 0.45
N GLY A 47 2.73 -12.07 -0.81
CA GLY A 47 1.51 -12.67 -1.38
C GLY A 47 1.63 -14.19 -1.49
N ASP A 48 1.89 -14.88 -0.37
CA ASP A 48 2.13 -16.33 -0.32
C ASP A 48 0.86 -17.14 -0.08
N VAL A 49 -0.17 -16.57 0.52
CA VAL A 49 -1.44 -17.25 0.84
C VAL A 49 -2.67 -16.59 0.22
N ASN A 50 -2.49 -15.44 -0.42
CA ASN A 50 -3.48 -14.69 -1.20
C ASN A 50 -2.77 -13.60 -2.01
N SER A 51 -3.52 -12.81 -2.80
CA SER A 51 -2.96 -11.83 -3.72
C SER A 51 -2.77 -10.43 -3.11
N ILE A 52 -1.73 -9.74 -3.57
CA ILE A 52 -1.50 -8.30 -3.37
C ILE A 52 -1.53 -7.62 -4.74
N SER A 53 -2.35 -6.59 -4.90
CA SER A 53 -2.34 -5.75 -6.11
C SER A 53 -2.16 -4.28 -5.77
N ILE A 54 -1.25 -3.60 -6.49
CA ILE A 54 -0.96 -2.18 -6.29
C ILE A 54 -1.15 -1.43 -7.61
N GLY A 55 -2.05 -0.45 -7.58
CA GLY A 55 -2.40 0.41 -8.71
C GLY A 55 -1.32 1.43 -9.06
N LYS A 56 -1.49 2.07 -10.22
CA LYS A 56 -0.51 2.96 -10.85
C LYS A 56 -0.06 4.10 -9.94
N ARG A 57 1.22 4.48 -10.03
CA ARG A 57 1.84 5.62 -9.35
C ARG A 57 1.75 5.58 -7.83
N SER A 58 1.44 4.43 -7.26
CA SER A 58 1.41 4.24 -5.81
C SER A 58 2.81 3.91 -5.28
N ASN A 59 3.07 4.26 -4.02
CA ASN A 59 4.36 4.01 -3.40
C ASN A 59 4.21 3.32 -2.04
N VAL A 60 5.13 2.41 -1.74
CA VAL A 60 5.24 1.72 -0.46
C VAL A 60 6.58 2.06 0.14
N GLN A 61 6.56 2.89 1.18
CA GLN A 61 7.78 3.46 1.76
C GLN A 61 8.48 2.51 2.73
N ASP A 62 9.66 2.94 3.14
CA ASP A 62 10.66 2.16 3.85
C ASP A 62 10.10 1.41 5.06
N GLY A 63 10.46 0.14 5.16
CA GLY A 63 10.13 -0.72 6.30
C GLY A 63 8.66 -1.09 6.44
N SER A 64 7.81 -0.78 5.45
CA SER A 64 6.39 -1.15 5.46
C SER A 64 6.21 -2.65 5.18
N VAL A 65 5.19 -3.26 5.79
CA VAL A 65 4.88 -4.68 5.64
C VAL A 65 3.46 -4.85 5.13
N LEU A 66 3.32 -5.52 4.00
CA LEU A 66 2.07 -5.79 3.30
C LEU A 66 1.84 -7.30 3.25
N HIS A 67 0.74 -7.76 3.83
CA HIS A 67 0.39 -9.19 3.85
C HIS A 67 -1.12 -9.40 3.68
N VAL A 68 -1.53 -10.65 3.67
CA VAL A 68 -2.87 -11.09 3.28
C VAL A 68 -3.35 -12.24 4.16
N SER A 69 -4.67 -12.49 4.23
CA SER A 69 -5.22 -13.66 4.89
C SER A 69 -5.60 -14.75 3.88
N HIS A 70 -5.30 -15.99 4.24
CA HIS A 70 -5.55 -17.18 3.43
C HIS A 70 -7.05 -17.46 3.23
N LYS A 71 -7.33 -18.18 2.16
CA LYS A 71 -8.66 -18.73 1.87
C LYS A 71 -8.96 -19.91 2.78
N ASN A 72 -10.19 -19.99 3.30
CA ASN A 72 -10.63 -21.10 4.14
C ASN A 72 -12.14 -21.35 3.97
N ALA A 73 -12.69 -22.40 4.59
CA ALA A 73 -14.10 -22.76 4.44
C ALA A 73 -15.07 -21.66 4.89
N ALA A 74 -14.75 -20.91 5.92
CA ALA A 74 -15.57 -19.81 6.41
C ALA A 74 -15.42 -18.53 5.55
N LYS A 75 -14.31 -18.40 4.83
CA LYS A 75 -13.99 -17.25 3.97
C LYS A 75 -13.28 -17.74 2.71
N PRO A 76 -14.04 -18.19 1.68
CA PRO A 76 -13.47 -18.80 0.46
C PRO A 76 -12.51 -17.91 -0.31
N ASP A 77 -12.68 -16.58 -0.27
CA ASP A 77 -11.79 -15.60 -0.93
C ASP A 77 -10.62 -15.16 -0.05
N GLY A 78 -10.64 -15.49 1.26
CA GLY A 78 -9.70 -14.93 2.21
C GLY A 78 -9.81 -13.40 2.30
N SER A 79 -8.68 -12.73 2.62
CA SER A 79 -8.58 -11.27 2.57
C SER A 79 -7.39 -10.89 1.70
N PRO A 80 -7.59 -10.64 0.39
CA PRO A 80 -6.56 -10.07 -0.46
C PRO A 80 -6.26 -8.63 -0.08
N LEU A 81 -5.09 -8.13 -0.44
CA LEU A 81 -4.73 -6.72 -0.28
C LEU A 81 -4.82 -6.02 -1.65
N ILE A 82 -5.67 -5.02 -1.73
CA ILE A 82 -5.89 -4.25 -2.96
C ILE A 82 -5.62 -2.78 -2.66
N ILE A 83 -4.67 -2.20 -3.39
CA ILE A 83 -4.30 -0.78 -3.30
C ILE A 83 -4.60 -0.13 -4.65
N GLY A 84 -5.34 0.98 -4.64
CA GLY A 84 -5.70 1.75 -5.81
C GLY A 84 -4.54 2.55 -6.41
N ASN A 85 -4.88 3.51 -7.26
CA ASN A 85 -3.92 4.39 -7.93
C ASN A 85 -3.59 5.61 -7.07
N ASP A 86 -2.40 6.17 -7.27
CA ASP A 86 -1.97 7.42 -6.62
C ASP A 86 -1.99 7.34 -5.08
N VAL A 87 -1.67 6.17 -4.52
CA VAL A 87 -1.67 5.93 -3.08
C VAL A 87 -0.26 6.11 -2.50
N THR A 88 -0.15 6.82 -1.38
CA THR A 88 1.07 6.92 -0.60
C THR A 88 0.95 6.10 0.67
N ILE A 89 1.71 5.01 0.76
CA ILE A 89 1.87 4.21 1.97
C ILE A 89 3.14 4.68 2.68
N GLY A 90 2.97 5.41 3.77
CA GLY A 90 4.08 5.99 4.54
C GLY A 90 5.02 4.97 5.16
N HIS A 91 6.15 5.45 5.69
CA HIS A 91 7.17 4.58 6.30
C HIS A 91 6.61 3.72 7.43
N LYS A 92 7.06 2.47 7.53
CA LYS A 92 6.71 1.52 8.62
C LYS A 92 5.20 1.28 8.78
N VAL A 93 4.43 1.40 7.71
CA VAL A 93 3.01 1.05 7.71
C VAL A 93 2.84 -0.46 7.66
N MET A 94 1.83 -0.98 8.38
CA MET A 94 1.37 -2.36 8.24
C MET A 94 -0.01 -2.40 7.58
N LEU A 95 -0.12 -3.08 6.43
CA LEU A 95 -1.39 -3.40 5.79
C LEU A 95 -1.59 -4.91 5.78
N HIS A 96 -2.76 -5.34 6.20
CA HIS A 96 -3.11 -6.75 6.20
C HIS A 96 -4.52 -6.95 5.65
N GLY A 97 -4.65 -7.64 4.50
CA GLY A 97 -5.92 -8.08 3.93
C GLY A 97 -7.00 -7.02 3.77
N CYS A 98 -6.66 -5.81 3.32
CA CYS A 98 -7.57 -4.67 3.24
C CYS A 98 -7.69 -4.11 1.81
N ARG A 99 -8.63 -3.20 1.60
CA ARG A 99 -8.83 -2.47 0.34
C ARG A 99 -8.60 -0.98 0.57
N ILE A 100 -7.67 -0.42 -0.20
CA ILE A 100 -7.34 1.02 -0.20
C ILE A 100 -7.76 1.59 -1.56
N GLY A 101 -8.59 2.60 -1.56
CA GLY A 101 -9.04 3.32 -2.76
C GLY A 101 -7.94 4.13 -3.43
N ASN A 102 -8.33 5.05 -4.30
CA ASN A 102 -7.40 5.90 -5.03
C ASN A 102 -7.10 7.20 -4.24
N ARG A 103 -5.94 7.82 -4.49
CA ARG A 103 -5.55 9.09 -3.85
C ARG A 103 -5.71 9.04 -2.33
N VAL A 104 -5.14 8.00 -1.73
CA VAL A 104 -5.14 7.81 -0.28
C VAL A 104 -3.72 8.02 0.25
N LEU A 105 -3.61 8.71 1.38
CA LEU A 105 -2.38 8.79 2.14
C LEU A 105 -2.54 8.03 3.45
N VAL A 106 -1.74 6.99 3.64
CA VAL A 106 -1.61 6.27 4.89
C VAL A 106 -0.38 6.79 5.63
N GLY A 107 -0.62 7.51 6.72
CA GLY A 107 0.44 8.11 7.51
C GLY A 107 1.39 7.08 8.11
N MET A 108 2.66 7.44 8.28
CA MET A 108 3.73 6.55 8.75
C MET A 108 3.37 5.85 10.07
N GLY A 109 3.77 4.59 10.20
CA GLY A 109 3.54 3.76 11.39
C GLY A 109 2.09 3.35 11.63
N SER A 110 1.17 3.60 10.68
CA SER A 110 -0.23 3.17 10.81
C SER A 110 -0.38 1.67 10.57
N ILE A 111 -1.44 1.10 11.16
CA ILE A 111 -1.82 -0.32 11.01
C ILE A 111 -3.25 -0.39 10.48
N ILE A 112 -3.46 -1.09 9.37
CA ILE A 112 -4.78 -1.31 8.78
C ILE A 112 -5.01 -2.81 8.64
N LEU A 113 -6.09 -3.30 9.24
CA LEU A 113 -6.35 -4.73 9.38
C LEU A 113 -7.41 -5.25 8.40
N ASP A 114 -7.61 -6.59 8.43
CA ASP A 114 -8.41 -7.35 7.49
C ASP A 114 -9.80 -6.78 7.22
N ASP A 115 -10.20 -6.86 5.95
CA ASP A 115 -11.54 -6.48 5.49
C ASP A 115 -11.88 -5.00 5.69
N THR A 116 -10.91 -4.19 6.07
CA THR A 116 -11.06 -2.74 6.06
C THR A 116 -11.22 -2.25 4.62
N VAL A 117 -12.12 -1.31 4.42
CA VAL A 117 -12.30 -0.58 3.16
C VAL A 117 -12.01 0.89 3.41
N VAL A 118 -10.96 1.40 2.79
CA VAL A 118 -10.66 2.83 2.73
C VAL A 118 -11.11 3.33 1.36
N GLU A 119 -12.04 4.26 1.32
CA GLU A 119 -12.52 4.83 0.06
C GLU A 119 -11.50 5.79 -0.55
N ASP A 120 -11.82 6.34 -1.73
CA ASP A 120 -10.97 7.32 -2.41
C ASP A 120 -10.82 8.62 -1.60
N ASP A 121 -9.75 9.36 -1.84
CA ASP A 121 -9.53 10.69 -1.25
C ASP A 121 -9.56 10.69 0.29
N VAL A 122 -8.90 9.73 0.92
CA VAL A 122 -8.80 9.61 2.38
C VAL A 122 -7.38 9.90 2.85
N MET A 123 -7.26 10.60 3.96
CA MET A 123 -6.00 10.78 4.69
C MET A 123 -6.07 10.11 6.06
N ILE A 124 -5.13 9.23 6.36
CA ILE A 124 -4.98 8.56 7.65
C ILE A 124 -3.73 9.15 8.33
N GLY A 125 -3.92 9.74 9.51
CA GLY A 125 -2.83 10.33 10.29
C GLY A 125 -1.83 9.27 10.78
N ALA A 126 -0.57 9.69 10.99
CA ALA A 126 0.49 8.79 11.44
C ALA A 126 0.14 8.07 12.76
N GLY A 127 0.61 6.82 12.90
CA GLY A 127 0.40 6.00 14.10
C GLY A 127 -1.04 5.56 14.34
N SER A 128 -1.92 5.67 13.34
CA SER A 128 -3.33 5.27 13.48
C SER A 128 -3.51 3.75 13.40
N LEU A 129 -4.49 3.24 14.14
CA LEU A 129 -4.94 1.84 14.06
C LEU A 129 -6.35 1.78 13.47
N VAL A 130 -6.48 1.15 12.31
CA VAL A 130 -7.78 0.85 11.69
C VAL A 130 -8.14 -0.61 11.95
N PRO A 131 -9.12 -0.88 12.83
CA PRO A 131 -9.51 -2.25 13.19
C PRO A 131 -10.18 -2.96 12.01
N PRO A 132 -10.27 -4.31 12.06
CA PRO A 132 -10.87 -5.11 10.99
C PRO A 132 -12.30 -4.68 10.64
N ARG A 133 -12.66 -4.84 9.38
CA ARG A 133 -14.02 -4.58 8.83
C ARG A 133 -14.48 -3.13 8.99
N LYS A 134 -13.57 -2.20 9.26
CA LYS A 134 -13.88 -0.77 9.29
C LYS A 134 -14.02 -0.21 7.88
N ARG A 135 -14.97 0.69 7.67
CA ARG A 135 -15.09 1.51 6.46
C ARG A 135 -14.68 2.93 6.77
N LEU A 136 -13.78 3.50 5.98
CA LEU A 136 -13.37 4.90 6.03
C LEU A 136 -13.93 5.61 4.80
N GLU A 137 -14.83 6.54 5.01
CA GLU A 137 -15.54 7.27 3.97
C GLU A 137 -14.63 8.27 3.27
N SER A 138 -14.92 8.50 1.98
CA SER A 138 -14.19 9.41 1.10
C SER A 138 -14.21 10.86 1.59
N GLY A 139 -13.11 11.57 1.40
CA GLY A 139 -13.00 13.01 1.63
C GLY A 139 -12.72 13.41 3.08
N PHE A 140 -12.32 12.48 3.94
CA PHE A 140 -12.11 12.76 5.37
C PHE A 140 -10.68 12.44 5.84
N LEU A 141 -10.29 13.16 6.92
CA LEU A 141 -9.14 12.87 7.76
C LEU A 141 -9.55 11.93 8.88
N TYR A 142 -8.77 10.84 9.06
CA TYR A 142 -8.93 9.86 10.13
C TYR A 142 -7.67 9.79 10.98
N ILE A 143 -7.78 9.82 12.32
CA ILE A 143 -6.65 9.76 13.25
C ILE A 143 -7.01 8.93 14.47
N GLY A 144 -6.05 8.24 15.04
CA GLY A 144 -6.15 7.64 16.38
C GLY A 144 -6.01 6.12 16.41
N SER A 145 -5.98 5.57 17.64
CA SER A 145 -5.91 4.14 17.92
C SER A 145 -6.94 3.78 18.99
N PRO A 146 -8.12 3.26 18.60
CA PRO A 146 -8.61 3.05 17.24
C PRO A 146 -8.93 4.38 16.51
N VAL A 147 -8.86 4.30 15.17
CA VAL A 147 -9.09 5.46 14.30
C VAL A 147 -10.50 6.06 14.43
N ARG A 148 -10.58 7.39 14.36
CA ARG A 148 -11.84 8.15 14.32
C ARG A 148 -11.81 9.13 13.16
N GLN A 149 -12.96 9.38 12.56
CA GLN A 149 -13.16 10.46 11.61
C GLN A 149 -13.05 11.79 12.34
N VAL A 150 -12.21 12.70 11.85
CA VAL A 150 -11.91 13.97 12.51
C VAL A 150 -12.66 15.13 11.85
N ARG A 151 -12.46 15.29 10.53
CA ARG A 151 -13.06 16.36 9.74
C ARG A 151 -12.93 16.07 8.24
N PRO A 152 -13.66 16.78 7.37
CA PRO A 152 -13.39 16.78 5.94
C PRO A 152 -11.96 17.23 5.64
N LEU A 153 -11.39 16.74 4.53
CA LEU A 153 -10.13 17.22 4.00
C LEU A 153 -10.28 18.64 3.46
N THR A 154 -9.25 19.46 3.64
CA THR A 154 -9.16 20.76 2.96
C THR A 154 -8.77 20.56 1.48
N ASP A 155 -8.93 21.61 0.67
CA ASP A 155 -8.55 21.53 -0.74
C ASP A 155 -7.03 21.38 -0.91
N GLU A 156 -6.23 21.96 -0.02
CA GLU A 156 -4.77 21.78 0.03
C GLU A 156 -4.40 20.33 0.36
N GLU A 157 -5.10 19.69 1.29
CA GLU A 157 -4.88 18.28 1.63
C GLU A 157 -5.23 17.35 0.46
N LYS A 158 -6.35 17.59 -0.22
CA LYS A 158 -6.71 16.85 -1.45
C LYS A 158 -5.66 17.02 -2.55
N ALA A 159 -5.18 18.25 -2.77
CA ALA A 159 -4.10 18.52 -3.73
C ALA A 159 -2.81 17.80 -3.32
N PHE A 160 -2.52 17.72 -2.02
CA PHE A 160 -1.34 17.03 -1.49
C PHE A 160 -1.39 15.51 -1.74
N LEU A 161 -2.55 14.87 -1.72
CA LEU A 161 -2.67 13.44 -2.04
C LEU A 161 -2.10 13.13 -3.43
N THR A 162 -2.49 13.92 -4.44
CA THR A 162 -1.99 13.78 -5.82
C THR A 162 -0.52 14.21 -5.94
N TYR A 163 -0.13 15.28 -5.27
CA TYR A 163 1.27 15.76 -5.28
C TYR A 163 2.21 14.71 -4.70
N SER A 164 1.85 14.07 -3.58
CA SER A 164 2.67 13.08 -2.91
C SER A 164 3.01 11.89 -3.82
N SER A 165 2.01 11.29 -4.46
CA SER A 165 2.22 10.17 -5.39
C SER A 165 3.10 10.58 -6.58
N ALA A 166 2.83 11.73 -7.21
CA ALA A 166 3.62 12.25 -8.31
C ALA A 166 5.07 12.57 -7.91
N HIS A 167 5.30 13.03 -6.67
CA HIS A 167 6.64 13.24 -6.12
C HIS A 167 7.44 11.94 -6.08
N TYR A 168 6.83 10.85 -5.57
CA TYR A 168 7.49 9.55 -5.49
C TYR A 168 7.75 8.92 -6.85
N VAL A 169 6.92 9.16 -7.87
CA VAL A 169 7.22 8.77 -9.26
C VAL A 169 8.48 9.47 -9.76
N ARG A 170 8.62 10.80 -9.54
CA ARG A 170 9.84 11.53 -9.93
C ARG A 170 11.07 11.06 -9.16
N LEU A 171 10.92 10.87 -7.84
CA LEU A 171 12.02 10.45 -6.97
C LEU A 171 12.52 9.04 -7.34
N SER A 172 11.62 8.11 -7.62
CA SER A 172 12.00 6.76 -8.05
C SER A 172 12.76 6.77 -9.38
N GLY A 173 12.38 7.67 -10.31
CA GLY A 173 13.13 7.91 -11.54
C GLY A 173 14.58 8.36 -11.29
N GLN A 174 14.80 9.23 -10.30
CA GLN A 174 16.15 9.66 -9.91
C GLN A 174 16.98 8.51 -9.31
N HIS A 175 16.37 7.67 -8.47
CA HIS A 175 17.04 6.48 -7.92
C HIS A 175 17.44 5.47 -9.00
N LYS A 176 16.65 5.29 -10.05
CA LYS A 176 16.99 4.41 -11.18
C LYS A 176 18.22 4.87 -11.94
N ILE A 177 18.44 6.17 -12.06
CA ILE A 177 19.58 6.75 -12.79
C ILE A 177 20.86 6.74 -11.93
N SER A 178 20.70 6.73 -10.61
CA SER A 178 21.82 6.82 -9.66
C SER A 178 22.48 5.47 -9.34
N LYS A 179 22.04 4.39 -10.00
CA LYS A 179 22.57 3.01 -9.82
C LYS A 179 23.73 2.70 -10.74
#